data_dc5baa42467366d9828cd2622f19a925
#
_entry.id   dc5baa42467366d9828cd2622f19a925
#
_cell.length_a   1.000
_cell.length_b   1.000
_cell.length_c   1.000
_cell.angle_alpha   90.00
_cell.angle_beta   90.00
_cell.angle_gamma   90.00
#
_symmetry.space_group_name_H-M   'P 1'
#
loop_
_entity.id
_entity.type
_entity.pdbx_description
1 polymer ?
#
loop_
_entity_poly.entity_id
_entity_poly.type
_entity_poly.pdbx_seq_one_letter_code
_entity_poly.pdbx_strand_id
1 'polypeptide(L)'
;MSWSEQFASDNYSGVCPQAWDAMEAANRVDEPAYGEDSWTQRAADGLRSLFDTDCDVYFVFNGTAANSLALASIGQSFHSVICHELAHIETDECGGPEYASNGAKLLLGQGENGKLTPQSIEHLVTKRTDIHYPKPKALSLTQATEVGTIYTPDELSTIRALADQYKLNIHMDGARFANAVAALDVHPSEITWKVGVDVLCFSGTKNGLALGEAVVFFNKALAEDFEWRCKQAGQLASKMRYISAPWCGLLENNVWLENARHANACAKQLADGLAGLPGITIRYPNQVNGVFVEMPEALQAALRAKGWRFYNFIGGCARLMCSWATTPAVVDQFLADVRQLQR
;
A
#
# COMPACT_ATOMS: atom_id res chain seq x y z
N MET A 1 -14.34 23.75 -13.05
CA MET A 1 -14.77 22.76 -12.05
C MET A 1 -13.61 22.60 -11.08
N SER A 2 -13.79 22.90 -9.80
CA SER A 2 -12.76 22.59 -8.79
C SER A 2 -12.77 21.08 -8.57
N TRP A 3 -11.60 20.44 -8.62
CA TRP A 3 -11.44 19.01 -8.40
C TRP A 3 -11.33 18.65 -6.89
N SER A 4 -11.71 19.57 -6.00
CA SER A 4 -11.59 19.41 -4.55
C SER A 4 -12.66 18.52 -3.92
N GLU A 5 -13.75 18.23 -4.64
CA GLU A 5 -14.90 17.44 -4.15
C GLU A 5 -14.74 15.96 -4.56
N GLN A 6 -13.75 15.28 -3.99
CA GLN A 6 -13.47 13.90 -4.38
C GLN A 6 -13.11 13.00 -3.19
N PHE A 7 -13.58 11.76 -3.27
CA PHE A 7 -13.17 10.63 -2.45
C PHE A 7 -12.85 9.41 -3.33
N ALA A 8 -12.47 9.63 -4.60
CA ALA A 8 -12.24 8.55 -5.55
C ALA A 8 -10.95 7.80 -5.25
N SER A 9 -9.87 8.53 -4.97
CA SER A 9 -8.57 7.93 -4.71
C SER A 9 -7.63 8.86 -3.96
N ASP A 10 -6.82 8.31 -3.08
CA ASP A 10 -5.66 8.97 -2.48
C ASP A 10 -4.55 9.29 -3.51
N ASN A 11 -4.58 8.66 -4.69
CA ASN A 11 -3.72 9.04 -5.83
C ASN A 11 -4.13 10.36 -6.53
N TYR A 12 -5.27 10.97 -6.18
CA TYR A 12 -5.74 12.19 -6.83
C TYR A 12 -5.20 13.46 -6.18
N SER A 13 -4.64 13.35 -4.98
CA SER A 13 -4.00 14.48 -4.30
C SER A 13 -2.70 14.90 -5.03
N GLY A 14 -2.33 16.15 -4.85
CA GLY A 14 -1.04 16.65 -5.32
C GLY A 14 0.12 16.16 -4.47
N VAL A 15 1.29 16.79 -4.67
CA VAL A 15 2.50 16.54 -3.88
C VAL A 15 2.44 17.36 -2.59
N CYS A 16 2.79 16.76 -1.45
CA CYS A 16 2.86 17.52 -0.21
C CYS A 16 4.04 18.52 -0.25
N PRO A 17 3.91 19.68 0.44
CA PRO A 17 4.89 20.75 0.32
C PRO A 17 6.33 20.31 0.63
N GLN A 18 6.53 19.50 1.67
CA GLN A 18 7.87 19.05 2.11
C GLN A 18 8.54 18.16 1.05
N ALA A 19 7.77 17.30 0.38
CA ALA A 19 8.29 16.47 -0.71
C ALA A 19 8.63 17.32 -1.94
N TRP A 20 7.79 18.34 -2.24
CA TRP A 20 8.05 19.29 -3.32
C TRP A 20 9.32 20.10 -3.07
N ASP A 21 9.49 20.65 -1.86
CA ASP A 21 10.66 21.45 -1.48
C ASP A 21 11.95 20.62 -1.57
N ALA A 22 11.91 19.34 -1.15
CA ALA A 22 13.05 18.43 -1.28
C ALA A 22 13.40 18.16 -2.76
N MET A 23 12.39 17.98 -3.62
CA MET A 23 12.61 17.80 -5.06
C MET A 23 13.18 19.07 -5.70
N GLU A 24 12.68 20.25 -5.34
CA GLU A 24 13.25 21.53 -5.80
C GLU A 24 14.70 21.70 -5.35
N ALA A 25 15.01 21.35 -4.10
CA ALA A 25 16.38 21.40 -3.59
C ALA A 25 17.30 20.46 -4.37
N ALA A 26 16.86 19.24 -4.70
CA ALA A 26 17.61 18.27 -5.50
C ALA A 26 17.87 18.72 -6.96
N ASN A 27 17.08 19.71 -7.44
CA ASN A 27 17.23 20.26 -8.79
C ASN A 27 18.31 21.36 -8.91
N ARG A 28 18.90 21.79 -7.79
CA ARG A 28 19.80 22.96 -7.79
C ARG A 28 21.23 22.67 -8.23
N VAL A 29 21.65 21.42 -8.14
CA VAL A 29 23.02 20.99 -8.45
C VAL A 29 23.04 19.72 -9.30
N ASP A 30 24.15 19.51 -9.99
CA ASP A 30 24.42 18.24 -10.67
C ASP A 30 24.85 17.19 -9.66
N GLU A 31 24.32 15.97 -9.84
CA GLU A 31 24.60 14.81 -9.01
C GLU A 31 24.85 13.58 -9.91
N PRO A 32 25.58 12.57 -9.42
CA PRO A 32 25.73 11.30 -10.12
C PRO A 32 24.42 10.68 -10.53
N ALA A 33 24.44 9.88 -11.60
CA ALA A 33 23.26 9.25 -12.16
C ALA A 33 22.98 7.88 -11.50
N TYR A 34 21.81 7.30 -11.80
CA TYR A 34 21.44 5.92 -11.49
C TYR A 34 21.46 5.52 -10.00
N GLY A 35 21.18 6.47 -9.12
CA GLY A 35 21.05 6.19 -7.68
C GLY A 35 22.36 6.36 -6.89
N GLU A 36 23.45 6.77 -7.54
CA GLU A 36 24.71 7.09 -6.87
C GLU A 36 24.72 8.51 -6.27
N ASP A 37 23.62 9.24 -6.42
CA ASP A 37 23.45 10.60 -5.91
C ASP A 37 23.25 10.65 -4.39
N SER A 38 23.58 11.81 -3.79
CA SER A 38 23.49 12.03 -2.36
C SER A 38 22.05 11.98 -1.81
N TRP A 39 21.05 12.31 -2.63
CA TRP A 39 19.65 12.28 -2.23
C TRP A 39 19.12 10.87 -2.10
N THR A 40 19.48 10.00 -3.05
CA THR A 40 19.14 8.57 -2.99
C THR A 40 19.75 7.92 -1.75
N GLN A 41 21.02 8.22 -1.44
CA GLN A 41 21.67 7.73 -0.24
C GLN A 41 20.95 8.23 1.03
N ARG A 42 20.67 9.54 1.13
CA ARG A 42 19.96 10.13 2.27
C ARG A 42 18.57 9.54 2.49
N ALA A 43 17.80 9.34 1.41
CA ALA A 43 16.48 8.73 1.49
C ALA A 43 16.56 7.28 1.99
N ALA A 44 17.52 6.49 1.50
CA ALA A 44 17.76 5.13 1.94
C ALA A 44 18.18 5.07 3.43
N ASP A 45 19.09 5.97 3.85
CA ASP A 45 19.51 6.06 5.26
C ASP A 45 18.37 6.51 6.16
N GLY A 46 17.50 7.41 5.69
CA GLY A 46 16.27 7.80 6.37
C GLY A 46 15.33 6.61 6.61
N LEU A 47 15.18 5.73 5.63
CA LEU A 47 14.38 4.51 5.79
C LEU A 47 15.04 3.49 6.72
N ARG A 48 16.36 3.30 6.66
CA ARG A 48 17.10 2.47 7.65
C ARG A 48 16.88 2.97 9.07
N SER A 49 16.97 4.28 9.26
CA SER A 49 16.70 4.92 10.56
C SER A 49 15.23 4.76 10.98
N LEU A 50 14.28 4.87 10.04
CA LEU A 50 12.85 4.70 10.31
C LEU A 50 12.53 3.29 10.82
N PHE A 51 13.16 2.26 10.25
CA PHE A 51 12.92 0.87 10.64
C PHE A 51 13.85 0.39 11.75
N ASP A 52 14.82 1.20 12.17
CA ASP A 52 15.82 0.85 13.19
C ASP A 52 16.53 -0.48 12.88
N THR A 53 16.96 -0.66 11.63
CA THR A 53 17.65 -1.87 11.17
C THR A 53 18.47 -1.64 9.90
N ASP A 54 19.49 -2.48 9.72
CA ASP A 54 20.24 -2.55 8.44
C ASP A 54 19.40 -3.30 7.40
N CYS A 55 18.96 -2.58 6.37
CA CYS A 55 18.16 -3.11 5.27
C CYS A 55 18.63 -2.54 3.93
N ASP A 56 18.34 -3.27 2.84
CA ASP A 56 18.58 -2.79 1.50
C ASP A 56 17.36 -2.06 0.97
N VAL A 57 17.56 -0.85 0.42
CA VAL A 57 16.50 0.05 -0.01
C VAL A 57 16.68 0.41 -1.47
N TYR A 58 15.62 0.23 -2.25
CA TYR A 58 15.57 0.61 -3.67
C TYR A 58 14.33 1.47 -3.93
N PHE A 59 14.46 2.41 -4.87
CA PHE A 59 13.35 3.26 -5.27
C PHE A 59 12.89 2.90 -6.68
N VAL A 60 11.58 2.73 -6.86
CA VAL A 60 10.96 2.38 -8.13
C VAL A 60 9.80 3.33 -8.43
N PHE A 61 9.35 3.34 -9.70
CA PHE A 61 8.39 4.34 -10.18
C PHE A 61 7.00 4.22 -9.53
N ASN A 62 6.46 3.01 -9.38
CA ASN A 62 5.10 2.78 -8.89
C ASN A 62 4.95 1.45 -8.13
N GLY A 63 3.77 1.26 -7.49
CA GLY A 63 3.46 0.08 -6.69
C GLY A 63 3.49 -1.24 -7.46
N THR A 64 2.99 -1.26 -8.70
CA THR A 64 3.03 -2.46 -9.56
C THR A 64 4.46 -2.91 -9.83
N ALA A 65 5.38 -1.97 -10.11
CA ALA A 65 6.79 -2.30 -10.27
C ALA A 65 7.40 -2.80 -8.94
N ALA A 66 7.06 -2.16 -7.82
CA ALA A 66 7.55 -2.57 -6.51
C ALA A 66 7.13 -4.01 -6.18
N ASN A 67 5.84 -4.31 -6.22
CA ASN A 67 5.29 -5.64 -5.92
C ASN A 67 5.83 -6.70 -6.89
N SER A 68 5.76 -6.42 -8.20
CA SER A 68 6.17 -7.38 -9.24
C SER A 68 7.63 -7.76 -9.13
N LEU A 69 8.54 -6.78 -8.94
CA LEU A 69 9.97 -7.03 -8.85
C LEU A 69 10.37 -7.66 -7.51
N ALA A 70 9.74 -7.22 -6.40
CA ALA A 70 9.97 -7.82 -5.09
C ALA A 70 9.57 -9.31 -5.08
N LEU A 71 8.39 -9.65 -5.60
CA LEU A 71 7.94 -11.04 -5.70
C LEU A 71 8.82 -11.87 -6.65
N ALA A 72 9.27 -11.27 -7.77
CA ALA A 72 10.21 -11.91 -8.70
C ALA A 72 11.58 -12.18 -8.08
N SER A 73 12.00 -11.44 -7.05
CA SER A 73 13.27 -11.70 -6.35
C SER A 73 13.16 -12.86 -5.35
N ILE A 74 11.94 -13.18 -4.88
CA ILE A 74 11.72 -14.24 -3.88
C ILE A 74 11.72 -15.62 -4.52
N GLY A 75 11.23 -15.74 -5.76
CA GLY A 75 10.93 -17.04 -6.35
C GLY A 75 11.38 -17.23 -7.78
N GLN A 76 11.12 -18.42 -8.29
CA GLN A 76 11.35 -18.84 -9.68
C GLN A 76 10.00 -19.13 -10.34
N SER A 77 9.96 -19.26 -11.66
CA SER A 77 8.72 -19.47 -12.45
C SER A 77 7.87 -20.68 -12.03
N PHE A 78 8.47 -21.71 -11.41
CA PHE A 78 7.75 -22.88 -10.91
C PHE A 78 7.23 -22.71 -9.47
N HIS A 79 7.52 -21.59 -8.84
CA HIS A 79 7.00 -21.27 -7.51
C HIS A 79 5.59 -20.65 -7.58
N SER A 80 4.98 -20.50 -6.44
CA SER A 80 3.74 -19.76 -6.26
C SER A 80 3.81 -18.81 -5.08
N VAL A 81 2.98 -17.78 -5.15
CA VAL A 81 2.77 -16.77 -4.12
C VAL A 81 1.34 -16.93 -3.60
N ILE A 82 1.17 -17.05 -2.30
CA ILE A 82 -0.15 -17.07 -1.66
C ILE A 82 -0.52 -15.64 -1.31
N CYS A 83 -1.68 -15.18 -1.78
CA CYS A 83 -2.23 -13.87 -1.46
C CYS A 83 -3.74 -13.97 -1.18
N HIS A 84 -4.33 -12.94 -0.58
CA HIS A 84 -5.78 -12.88 -0.47
C HIS A 84 -6.42 -12.68 -1.85
N GLU A 85 -7.64 -13.21 -2.07
CA GLU A 85 -8.36 -13.08 -3.36
C GLU A 85 -8.67 -11.62 -3.75
N LEU A 86 -8.65 -10.69 -2.80
CA LEU A 86 -8.80 -9.25 -3.03
C LEU A 86 -7.47 -8.51 -3.16
N ALA A 87 -6.32 -9.19 -3.02
CA ALA A 87 -5.02 -8.54 -3.08
C ALA A 87 -4.82 -7.80 -4.41
N HIS A 88 -4.24 -6.61 -4.37
CA HIS A 88 -3.99 -5.77 -5.54
C HIS A 88 -3.20 -6.50 -6.63
N ILE A 89 -2.23 -7.33 -6.23
CA ILE A 89 -1.43 -8.15 -7.14
C ILE A 89 -2.26 -9.15 -7.96
N GLU A 90 -3.42 -9.57 -7.46
CA GLU A 90 -4.35 -10.43 -8.17
C GLU A 90 -5.35 -9.61 -9.01
N THR A 91 -5.90 -8.54 -8.42
CA THR A 91 -7.10 -7.89 -8.98
C THR A 91 -6.79 -6.71 -9.91
N ASP A 92 -5.62 -6.02 -9.75
CA ASP A 92 -5.41 -4.69 -10.33
C ASP A 92 -3.97 -4.41 -10.82
N GLU A 93 -3.16 -5.46 -11.05
CA GLU A 93 -1.79 -5.34 -11.60
C GLU A 93 -1.59 -6.04 -12.95
N CYS A 94 -2.68 -6.44 -13.60
CA CYS A 94 -2.67 -6.97 -14.97
C CYS A 94 -1.66 -8.11 -15.21
N GLY A 95 -1.48 -9.01 -14.21
CA GLY A 95 -0.51 -10.11 -14.28
C GLY A 95 0.95 -9.65 -14.17
N GLY A 96 1.20 -8.47 -13.58
CA GLY A 96 2.55 -7.93 -13.39
C GLY A 96 3.49 -8.86 -12.61
N PRO A 97 3.07 -9.39 -11.45
CA PRO A 97 3.89 -10.34 -10.70
C PRO A 97 4.24 -11.62 -11.47
N GLU A 98 3.27 -12.19 -12.19
CA GLU A 98 3.48 -13.38 -13.02
C GLU A 98 4.44 -13.08 -14.18
N TYR A 99 4.30 -11.91 -14.81
CA TYR A 99 5.18 -11.48 -15.90
C TYR A 99 6.62 -11.29 -15.39
N ALA A 100 6.82 -10.55 -14.31
CA ALA A 100 8.15 -10.25 -13.76
C ALA A 100 8.87 -11.49 -13.23
N SER A 101 8.13 -12.47 -12.70
CA SER A 101 8.66 -13.74 -12.18
C SER A 101 8.80 -14.85 -13.23
N ASN A 102 8.51 -14.56 -14.49
CA ASN A 102 8.46 -15.53 -15.60
C ASN A 102 7.43 -16.65 -15.37
N GLY A 103 6.32 -16.36 -14.70
CA GLY A 103 5.18 -17.27 -14.57
C GLY A 103 4.92 -17.87 -13.20
N ALA A 104 5.45 -17.30 -12.13
CA ALA A 104 5.07 -17.72 -10.77
C ALA A 104 3.56 -17.51 -10.57
N LYS A 105 2.88 -18.56 -10.09
CA LYS A 105 1.41 -18.56 -9.98
C LYS A 105 0.95 -17.93 -8.69
N LEU A 106 -0.08 -17.08 -8.74
CA LEU A 106 -0.81 -16.67 -7.55
C LEU A 106 -1.75 -17.79 -7.08
N LEU A 107 -1.75 -18.07 -5.79
CA LEU A 107 -2.68 -18.98 -5.11
C LEU A 107 -3.55 -18.16 -4.17
N LEU A 108 -4.86 -18.14 -4.47
CA LEU A 108 -5.79 -17.25 -3.80
C LEU A 108 -6.31 -17.88 -2.51
N GLY A 109 -6.02 -17.22 -1.40
CA GLY A 109 -6.55 -17.55 -0.09
C GLY A 109 -7.74 -16.65 0.26
N GLN A 110 -8.45 -17.05 1.28
CA GLN A 110 -9.64 -16.37 1.76
C GLN A 110 -9.53 -16.02 3.24
N GLY A 111 -10.33 -15.03 3.64
CA GLY A 111 -10.52 -14.63 5.01
C GLY A 111 -11.40 -13.39 5.09
N GLU A 112 -11.95 -13.13 6.24
CA GLU A 112 -12.80 -11.97 6.45
C GLU A 112 -12.00 -10.68 6.39
N ASN A 113 -12.63 -9.62 5.93
CA ASN A 113 -12.07 -8.27 5.93
C ASN A 113 -10.75 -8.14 5.13
N GLY A 114 -10.58 -8.93 4.05
CA GLY A 114 -9.39 -8.85 3.20
C GLY A 114 -8.13 -9.47 3.79
N LYS A 115 -8.22 -10.20 4.90
CA LYS A 115 -7.08 -10.81 5.58
C LYS A 115 -6.98 -12.30 5.29
N LEU A 116 -5.78 -12.79 4.99
CA LEU A 116 -5.51 -14.23 4.98
C LEU A 116 -5.62 -14.81 6.40
N THR A 117 -6.28 -15.96 6.51
CA THR A 117 -6.30 -16.72 7.77
C THR A 117 -5.20 -17.80 7.76
N PRO A 118 -4.64 -18.19 8.94
CA PRO A 118 -3.72 -19.31 9.03
C PRO A 118 -4.26 -20.59 8.37
N GLN A 119 -5.54 -20.89 8.55
CA GLN A 119 -6.20 -22.06 7.96
C GLN A 119 -6.21 -22.01 6.43
N SER A 120 -6.48 -20.82 5.85
CA SER A 120 -6.45 -20.64 4.40
C SER A 120 -5.03 -20.81 3.83
N ILE A 121 -4.02 -20.25 4.51
CA ILE A 121 -2.61 -20.41 4.15
C ILE A 121 -2.21 -21.90 4.21
N GLU A 122 -2.47 -22.58 5.33
CA GLU A 122 -2.13 -23.98 5.51
C GLU A 122 -2.79 -24.88 4.47
N HIS A 123 -4.08 -24.65 4.18
CA HIS A 123 -4.79 -25.36 3.12
C HIS A 123 -4.07 -25.24 1.77
N LEU A 124 -3.67 -24.02 1.38
CA LEU A 124 -3.02 -23.78 0.08
C LEU A 124 -1.62 -24.39 0.01
N VAL A 125 -0.87 -24.38 1.10
CA VAL A 125 0.48 -24.99 1.17
C VAL A 125 0.40 -26.50 1.12
N THR A 126 -0.57 -27.11 1.80
CA THR A 126 -0.68 -28.57 1.95
C THR A 126 -1.59 -29.22 0.90
N LYS A 127 -2.40 -28.43 0.20
CA LYS A 127 -3.37 -28.89 -0.81
C LYS A 127 -2.78 -29.86 -1.81
N ARG A 128 -1.53 -29.61 -2.21
CA ARG A 128 -0.81 -30.44 -3.16
C ARG A 128 0.69 -30.19 -3.05
N THR A 129 1.47 -31.28 -2.88
CA THR A 129 2.93 -31.20 -2.62
C THR A 129 3.77 -31.99 -3.65
N ASP A 130 3.11 -32.56 -4.65
CA ASP A 130 3.77 -33.30 -5.74
C ASP A 130 4.32 -32.34 -6.83
N ILE A 131 5.21 -32.86 -7.68
CA ILE A 131 5.91 -32.09 -8.72
C ILE A 131 5.03 -31.51 -9.83
N HIS A 132 3.75 -31.88 -9.89
CA HIS A 132 2.81 -31.39 -10.89
C HIS A 132 2.10 -30.10 -10.46
N TYR A 133 2.41 -29.58 -9.26
CA TYR A 133 1.80 -28.36 -8.73
C TYR A 133 2.87 -27.33 -8.38
N PRO A 134 2.62 -26.02 -8.62
CA PRO A 134 3.57 -24.97 -8.27
C PRO A 134 3.89 -25.00 -6.77
N LYS A 135 5.17 -24.92 -6.44
CA LYS A 135 5.65 -25.00 -5.06
C LYS A 135 5.45 -23.64 -4.37
N PRO A 136 4.66 -23.53 -3.30
CA PRO A 136 4.54 -22.28 -2.54
C PRO A 136 5.90 -21.80 -2.04
N LYS A 137 6.18 -20.51 -2.20
CA LYS A 137 7.46 -19.91 -1.83
C LYS A 137 7.30 -18.63 -1.03
N ALA A 138 6.22 -17.87 -1.25
CA ALA A 138 5.96 -16.63 -0.58
C ALA A 138 4.49 -16.47 -0.14
N LEU A 139 4.30 -15.71 0.92
CA LEU A 139 3.05 -15.08 1.28
C LEU A 139 3.14 -13.60 0.87
N SER A 140 2.08 -13.07 0.28
CA SER A 140 1.92 -11.63 0.04
C SER A 140 0.76 -11.12 0.90
N LEU A 141 1.06 -10.21 1.82
CA LEU A 141 0.12 -9.57 2.72
C LEU A 141 -0.02 -8.11 2.33
N THR A 142 -1.24 -7.55 2.37
CA THR A 142 -1.44 -6.12 2.10
C THR A 142 -1.71 -5.37 3.41
N GLN A 143 -0.92 -4.33 3.69
CA GLN A 143 -1.02 -3.53 4.90
C GLN A 143 -1.11 -2.02 4.54
N ALA A 144 -2.25 -1.34 4.75
CA ALA A 144 -3.56 -1.91 5.10
C ALA A 144 -4.19 -2.64 3.92
N THR A 145 -5.13 -3.58 4.19
CA THR A 145 -5.81 -4.37 3.16
C THR A 145 -6.61 -3.50 2.20
N GLU A 146 -7.00 -4.06 1.08
CA GLU A 146 -7.78 -3.39 0.03
C GLU A 146 -9.15 -2.88 0.52
N VAL A 147 -9.65 -3.46 1.61
CA VAL A 147 -10.91 -3.05 2.26
C VAL A 147 -10.69 -2.19 3.50
N GLY A 148 -9.46 -1.69 3.72
CA GLY A 148 -9.15 -0.71 4.75
C GLY A 148 -9.01 -1.28 6.16
N THR A 149 -8.80 -2.57 6.32
CA THR A 149 -8.49 -3.21 7.60
C THR A 149 -6.99 -3.41 7.76
N ILE A 150 -6.54 -3.70 8.97
CA ILE A 150 -5.12 -3.84 9.29
C ILE A 150 -4.83 -5.19 9.96
N TYR A 151 -3.69 -5.78 9.63
CA TYR A 151 -3.12 -6.87 10.42
C TYR A 151 -2.47 -6.30 11.68
N THR A 152 -2.80 -6.84 12.82
CA THR A 152 -2.14 -6.52 14.09
C THR A 152 -0.78 -7.21 14.18
N PRO A 153 0.14 -6.76 15.07
CA PRO A 153 1.41 -7.47 15.31
C PRO A 153 1.22 -8.95 15.68
N ASP A 154 0.19 -9.28 16.46
CA ASP A 154 -0.09 -10.66 16.87
C ASP A 154 -0.57 -11.52 15.69
N GLU A 155 -1.42 -10.97 14.81
CA GLU A 155 -1.83 -11.65 13.58
C GLU A 155 -0.64 -11.90 12.66
N LEU A 156 0.25 -10.90 12.49
CA LEU A 156 1.47 -11.04 11.69
C LEU A 156 2.41 -12.08 12.28
N SER A 157 2.60 -12.09 13.60
CA SER A 157 3.43 -13.10 14.30
C SER A 157 2.88 -14.51 14.13
N THR A 158 1.55 -14.66 14.16
CA THR A 158 0.88 -15.95 13.91
C THR A 158 1.13 -16.45 12.49
N ILE A 159 1.00 -15.53 11.50
CA ILE A 159 1.29 -15.83 10.09
C ILE A 159 2.80 -16.16 9.91
N ARG A 160 3.70 -15.44 10.58
CA ARG A 160 5.14 -15.71 10.52
C ARG A 160 5.48 -17.12 11.03
N ALA A 161 4.91 -17.52 12.16
CA ALA A 161 5.13 -18.86 12.70
C ALA A 161 4.73 -19.96 11.70
N LEU A 162 3.61 -19.77 11.01
CA LEU A 162 3.17 -20.67 9.94
C LEU A 162 4.09 -20.61 8.71
N ALA A 163 4.52 -19.43 8.32
CA ALA A 163 5.45 -19.25 7.21
C ALA A 163 6.79 -19.90 7.48
N ASP A 164 7.29 -19.87 8.72
CA ASP A 164 8.52 -20.57 9.14
C ASP A 164 8.37 -22.09 9.03
N GLN A 165 7.23 -22.63 9.48
CA GLN A 165 6.93 -24.07 9.38
C GLN A 165 7.03 -24.56 7.93
N TYR A 166 6.55 -23.76 6.97
CA TYR A 166 6.50 -24.11 5.55
C TYR A 166 7.63 -23.47 4.71
N LYS A 167 8.58 -22.77 5.35
CA LYS A 167 9.72 -22.09 4.70
C LYS A 167 9.30 -21.10 3.62
N LEU A 168 8.28 -20.30 3.92
CA LEU A 168 7.78 -19.24 3.07
C LEU A 168 8.40 -17.90 3.47
N ASN A 169 8.71 -17.07 2.48
CA ASN A 169 9.04 -15.67 2.71
C ASN A 169 7.75 -14.83 2.80
N ILE A 170 7.81 -13.70 3.50
CA ILE A 170 6.70 -12.75 3.60
C ILE A 170 7.03 -11.47 2.84
N HIS A 171 6.28 -11.23 1.77
CA HIS A 171 6.19 -9.95 1.09
C HIS A 171 5.03 -9.15 1.69
N MET A 172 5.25 -7.85 1.93
CA MET A 172 4.20 -6.94 2.36
C MET A 172 3.98 -5.85 1.32
N ASP A 173 2.80 -5.85 0.70
CA ASP A 173 2.31 -4.71 -0.05
C ASP A 173 1.93 -3.60 0.94
N GLY A 174 2.75 -2.57 0.98
CA GLY A 174 2.63 -1.42 1.85
C GLY A 174 2.02 -0.19 1.16
N ALA A 175 1.07 -0.39 0.21
CA ALA A 175 0.40 0.70 -0.48
C ALA A 175 -0.20 1.75 0.48
N ARG A 176 -0.62 1.32 1.68
CA ARG A 176 -1.10 2.18 2.76
C ARG A 176 -0.45 1.84 4.10
N PHE A 177 0.82 1.46 4.06
CA PHE A 177 1.61 1.13 5.25
C PHE A 177 1.63 2.27 6.27
N ALA A 178 1.84 3.51 5.81
CA ALA A 178 1.80 4.69 6.68
C ALA A 178 0.48 4.80 7.45
N ASN A 179 -0.65 4.56 6.78
CA ASN A 179 -1.97 4.60 7.41
C ASN A 179 -2.15 3.49 8.45
N ALA A 180 -1.59 2.30 8.21
CA ALA A 180 -1.62 1.20 9.17
C ALA A 180 -0.75 1.51 10.41
N VAL A 181 0.46 2.03 10.23
CA VAL A 181 1.31 2.47 11.35
C VAL A 181 0.61 3.55 12.17
N ALA A 182 0.02 4.55 11.50
CA ALA A 182 -0.71 5.63 12.17
C ALA A 182 -1.92 5.11 12.97
N ALA A 183 -2.61 4.10 12.47
CA ALA A 183 -3.80 3.53 13.12
C ALA A 183 -3.45 2.62 14.30
N LEU A 184 -2.36 1.86 14.20
CA LEU A 184 -1.88 0.99 15.27
C LEU A 184 -1.12 1.76 16.36
N ASP A 185 -0.63 2.96 16.05
CA ASP A 185 0.23 3.79 16.90
C ASP A 185 1.44 3.01 17.45
N VAL A 186 2.10 2.25 16.56
CA VAL A 186 3.27 1.43 16.86
C VAL A 186 4.49 1.90 16.07
N HIS A 187 5.68 1.50 16.51
CA HIS A 187 6.88 1.71 15.70
C HIS A 187 6.81 0.87 14.42
N PRO A 188 7.23 1.38 13.24
CA PRO A 188 7.16 0.66 11.97
C PRO A 188 7.82 -0.74 11.99
N SER A 189 8.87 -0.92 12.80
CA SER A 189 9.53 -2.21 12.97
C SER A 189 8.64 -3.30 13.56
N GLU A 190 7.63 -2.91 14.38
CA GLU A 190 6.74 -3.85 15.08
C GLU A 190 5.76 -4.58 14.13
N ILE A 191 5.53 -4.02 12.94
CA ILE A 191 4.67 -4.63 11.91
C ILE A 191 5.46 -4.97 10.63
N THR A 192 6.79 -5.00 10.71
CA THR A 192 7.66 -5.38 9.60
C THR A 192 8.68 -6.45 10.02
N TRP A 193 9.97 -6.12 10.08
CA TRP A 193 11.02 -7.10 10.28
C TRP A 193 10.97 -7.83 11.63
N LYS A 194 10.48 -7.19 12.71
CA LYS A 194 10.35 -7.85 14.02
C LYS A 194 9.31 -8.96 14.03
N VAL A 195 8.31 -8.87 13.17
CA VAL A 195 7.32 -9.93 12.94
C VAL A 195 7.64 -10.76 11.70
N GLY A 196 8.85 -10.62 11.17
CA GLY A 196 9.40 -11.48 10.13
C GLY A 196 8.94 -11.18 8.71
N VAL A 197 8.57 -9.94 8.39
CA VAL A 197 8.42 -9.50 7.00
C VAL A 197 9.80 -9.48 6.36
N ASP A 198 9.95 -10.15 5.21
CA ASP A 198 11.21 -10.23 4.47
C ASP A 198 11.42 -9.02 3.56
N VAL A 199 10.36 -8.55 2.90
CA VAL A 199 10.38 -7.38 2.02
C VAL A 199 9.09 -6.57 2.12
N LEU A 200 9.23 -5.25 2.19
CA LEU A 200 8.12 -4.29 2.20
C LEU A 200 8.17 -3.42 0.94
N CYS A 201 7.05 -3.29 0.24
CA CYS A 201 6.82 -2.28 -0.80
C CYS A 201 6.12 -1.07 -0.19
N PHE A 202 6.87 -0.08 0.28
CA PHE A 202 6.34 1.08 0.99
C PHE A 202 5.96 2.19 0.01
N SER A 203 4.68 2.55 -0.04
CA SER A 203 4.19 3.59 -0.95
C SER A 203 4.46 5.01 -0.43
N GLY A 204 5.15 5.79 -1.26
CA GLY A 204 5.25 7.23 -1.11
C GLY A 204 4.15 7.98 -1.87
N THR A 205 3.75 7.47 -3.03
CA THR A 205 2.77 8.11 -3.92
C THR A 205 1.44 8.38 -3.23
N LYS A 206 0.88 7.41 -2.51
CA LYS A 206 -0.40 7.57 -1.81
C LYS A 206 -0.29 8.41 -0.54
N ASN A 207 0.93 8.76 -0.13
CA ASN A 207 1.20 9.51 1.10
C ASN A 207 1.80 10.91 0.88
N GLY A 208 1.70 11.43 -0.34
CA GLY A 208 2.06 12.81 -0.65
C GLY A 208 3.25 12.99 -1.59
N LEU A 209 3.79 11.92 -2.19
CA LEU A 209 4.76 12.05 -3.29
C LEU A 209 4.06 12.15 -4.65
N ALA A 210 4.77 12.71 -5.64
CA ALA A 210 4.32 12.71 -7.03
C ALA A 210 4.36 11.31 -7.64
N LEU A 211 5.39 10.56 -7.30
CA LEU A 211 5.71 9.20 -7.74
C LEU A 211 6.80 8.63 -6.83
N GLY A 212 6.96 7.33 -6.84
CA GLY A 212 8.08 6.68 -6.16
C GLY A 212 7.65 5.86 -4.93
N GLU A 213 8.01 4.59 -5.03
CA GLU A 213 7.82 3.61 -3.96
C GLU A 213 9.19 3.15 -3.47
N ALA A 214 9.31 2.84 -2.19
CA ALA A 214 10.50 2.24 -1.62
C ALA A 214 10.30 0.73 -1.46
N VAL A 215 11.19 -0.06 -2.07
CA VAL A 215 11.27 -1.50 -1.81
C VAL A 215 12.34 -1.72 -0.76
N VAL A 216 11.94 -2.20 0.41
CA VAL A 216 12.80 -2.36 1.59
C VAL A 216 12.97 -3.84 1.88
N PHE A 217 14.17 -4.36 1.67
CA PHE A 217 14.51 -5.75 1.99
C PHE A 217 15.12 -5.83 3.40
N PHE A 218 14.37 -6.39 4.32
CA PHE A 218 14.87 -6.75 5.63
C PHE A 218 15.68 -8.06 5.58
N ASN A 219 15.27 -8.97 4.69
CA ASN A 219 16.04 -10.15 4.33
C ASN A 219 16.91 -9.84 3.11
N LYS A 220 18.14 -9.37 3.36
CA LYS A 220 19.08 -8.89 2.32
C LYS A 220 19.45 -9.97 1.30
N ALA A 221 19.36 -11.26 1.65
CA ALA A 221 19.62 -12.34 0.70
C ALA A 221 18.62 -12.35 -0.49
N LEU A 222 17.44 -11.78 -0.32
CA LEU A 222 16.45 -11.64 -1.41
C LEU A 222 16.75 -10.47 -2.34
N ALA A 223 17.63 -9.55 -1.94
CA ALA A 223 18.00 -8.36 -2.70
C ALA A 223 19.23 -8.55 -3.61
N GLU A 224 19.92 -9.72 -3.57
CA GLU A 224 21.22 -9.95 -4.23
C GLU A 224 21.23 -9.50 -5.70
N ASP A 225 20.18 -9.78 -6.47
CA ASP A 225 20.07 -9.40 -7.88
C ASP A 225 19.03 -8.31 -8.15
N PHE A 226 18.53 -7.62 -7.13
CA PHE A 226 17.38 -6.72 -7.29
C PHE A 226 17.70 -5.49 -8.12
N GLU A 227 18.91 -4.96 -8.04
CA GLU A 227 19.37 -3.83 -8.86
C GLU A 227 19.37 -4.18 -10.36
N TRP A 228 19.80 -5.40 -10.72
CA TRP A 228 19.75 -5.89 -12.09
C TRP A 228 18.31 -6.03 -12.59
N ARG A 229 17.38 -6.48 -11.73
CA ARG A 229 15.95 -6.52 -12.05
C ARG A 229 15.39 -5.11 -12.28
N CYS A 230 15.72 -4.15 -11.42
CA CYS A 230 15.34 -2.74 -11.61
C CYS A 230 15.87 -2.19 -12.94
N LYS A 231 17.13 -2.45 -13.29
CA LYS A 231 17.70 -2.01 -14.56
C LYS A 231 16.98 -2.63 -15.75
N GLN A 232 16.76 -3.93 -15.73
CA GLN A 232 16.10 -4.67 -16.81
C GLN A 232 14.66 -4.21 -17.02
N ALA A 233 13.93 -3.94 -15.92
CA ALA A 233 12.56 -3.48 -15.94
C ALA A 233 12.40 -1.97 -16.20
N GLY A 234 13.48 -1.23 -16.44
CA GLY A 234 13.45 0.22 -16.66
C GLY A 234 13.15 1.03 -15.40
N GLN A 235 13.33 0.45 -14.21
CA GLN A 235 13.07 1.12 -12.93
C GLN A 235 14.31 1.86 -12.37
N LEU A 236 15.50 1.58 -12.86
CA LEU A 236 16.70 2.32 -12.51
C LEU A 236 16.76 3.63 -13.31
N ALA A 237 16.17 4.68 -12.78
CA ALA A 237 16.06 5.98 -13.43
C ALA A 237 17.43 6.67 -13.53
N SER A 238 17.73 7.30 -14.69
CA SER A 238 18.98 8.05 -14.88
C SER A 238 19.14 9.19 -13.87
N LYS A 239 18.06 9.86 -13.54
CA LYS A 239 18.01 10.92 -12.51
C LYS A 239 17.20 10.42 -11.31
N MET A 240 17.72 9.38 -10.64
CA MET A 240 17.03 8.72 -9.52
C MET A 240 16.65 9.71 -8.42
N ARG A 241 17.45 10.76 -8.22
CA ARG A 241 17.18 11.80 -7.21
C ARG A 241 15.79 12.43 -7.30
N TYR A 242 15.13 12.44 -8.47
CA TYR A 242 13.77 12.96 -8.58
C TYR A 242 12.70 11.98 -8.08
N ILE A 243 13.06 10.70 -7.92
CA ILE A 243 12.21 9.69 -7.27
C ILE A 243 12.51 9.64 -5.77
N SER A 244 13.79 9.75 -5.39
CA SER A 244 14.25 9.53 -4.01
C SER A 244 14.25 10.80 -3.15
N ALA A 245 14.58 11.97 -3.68
CA ALA A 245 14.64 13.20 -2.88
C ALA A 245 13.31 13.57 -2.19
N PRO A 246 12.14 13.40 -2.83
CA PRO A 246 10.85 13.61 -2.16
C PRO A 246 10.68 12.78 -0.88
N TRP A 247 11.29 11.59 -0.81
CA TRP A 247 11.31 10.75 0.38
C TRP A 247 12.05 11.42 1.54
N CYS A 248 13.12 12.19 1.28
CA CYS A 248 13.79 12.95 2.34
C CYS A 248 12.83 13.93 3.00
N GLY A 249 12.05 14.68 2.21
CA GLY A 249 11.05 15.60 2.74
C GLY A 249 9.89 14.90 3.46
N LEU A 250 9.49 13.73 2.96
CA LEU A 250 8.41 12.95 3.57
C LEU A 250 8.83 12.33 4.91
N LEU A 251 10.08 11.89 5.03
CA LEU A 251 10.62 11.28 6.25
C LEU A 251 11.00 12.31 7.31
N GLU A 252 11.43 13.51 6.90
CA GLU A 252 11.81 14.59 7.79
C GLU A 252 10.63 15.01 8.67
N ASN A 253 10.88 15.18 9.97
CA ASN A 253 9.86 15.57 10.96
C ASN A 253 8.59 14.67 10.96
N ASN A 254 8.70 13.42 10.52
CA ASN A 254 7.60 12.46 10.46
C ASN A 254 6.41 12.90 9.60
N VAL A 255 6.63 13.70 8.56
CA VAL A 255 5.56 14.18 7.64
C VAL A 255 4.74 13.00 7.08
N TRP A 256 5.40 11.89 6.74
CA TRP A 256 4.74 10.65 6.28
C TRP A 256 3.68 10.13 7.26
N LEU A 257 3.95 10.21 8.56
CA LEU A 257 3.06 9.74 9.62
C LEU A 257 1.92 10.74 9.87
N GLU A 258 2.24 12.04 9.85
CA GLU A 258 1.23 13.11 10.00
C GLU A 258 0.25 13.12 8.84
N ASN A 259 0.72 12.95 7.59
CA ASN A 259 -0.12 12.79 6.41
C ASN A 259 -1.11 11.62 6.57
N ALA A 260 -0.62 10.48 7.06
CA ALA A 260 -1.41 9.29 7.28
C ALA A 260 -2.43 9.47 8.43
N ARG A 261 -2.00 10.05 9.57
CA ARG A 261 -2.89 10.38 10.71
C ARG A 261 -4.02 11.29 10.27
N HIS A 262 -3.70 12.33 9.49
CA HIS A 262 -4.69 13.25 8.96
C HIS A 262 -5.70 12.55 8.05
N ALA A 263 -5.25 11.74 7.10
CA ALA A 263 -6.11 10.99 6.19
C ALA A 263 -7.03 10.01 6.96
N ASN A 264 -6.50 9.30 7.96
CA ASN A 264 -7.28 8.41 8.83
C ASN A 264 -8.33 9.17 9.64
N ALA A 265 -7.98 10.34 10.18
CA ALA A 265 -8.91 11.17 10.96
C ALA A 265 -10.07 11.67 10.09
N CYS A 266 -9.81 12.12 8.85
CA CYS A 266 -10.85 12.50 7.89
C CYS A 266 -11.76 11.32 7.52
N ALA A 267 -11.20 10.13 7.33
CA ALA A 267 -11.99 8.92 7.06
C ALA A 267 -12.84 8.50 8.26
N LYS A 268 -12.32 8.62 9.47
CA LYS A 268 -13.09 8.39 10.69
C LYS A 268 -14.26 9.37 10.82
N GLN A 269 -14.02 10.66 10.62
CA GLN A 269 -15.08 11.69 10.60
C GLN A 269 -16.17 11.35 9.58
N LEU A 270 -15.76 10.91 8.38
CA LEU A 270 -16.66 10.51 7.31
C LEU A 270 -17.48 9.28 7.69
N ALA A 271 -16.85 8.24 8.22
CA ALA A 271 -17.51 7.01 8.65
C ALA A 271 -18.50 7.27 9.80
N ASP A 272 -18.09 8.02 10.83
CA ASP A 272 -18.92 8.39 11.97
C ASP A 272 -20.15 9.22 11.50
N GLY A 273 -19.95 10.12 10.56
CA GLY A 273 -21.01 10.99 10.02
C GLY A 273 -22.01 10.27 9.11
N LEU A 274 -21.60 9.15 8.49
CA LEU A 274 -22.46 8.30 7.67
C LEU A 274 -23.17 7.22 8.48
N ALA A 275 -22.59 6.80 9.60
CA ALA A 275 -23.14 5.75 10.45
C ALA A 275 -24.55 6.14 10.96
N GLY A 276 -25.49 5.21 10.83
CA GLY A 276 -26.87 5.39 11.29
C GLY A 276 -27.77 6.24 10.38
N LEU A 277 -27.26 6.76 9.26
CA LEU A 277 -28.12 7.40 8.26
C LEU A 277 -29.01 6.38 7.55
N PRO A 278 -30.28 6.71 7.22
CA PRO A 278 -31.21 5.78 6.57
C PRO A 278 -30.64 5.19 5.28
N GLY A 279 -30.70 3.87 5.12
CA GLY A 279 -30.24 3.17 3.91
C GLY A 279 -28.74 3.20 3.68
N ILE A 280 -27.95 3.58 4.68
CA ILE A 280 -26.47 3.59 4.63
C ILE A 280 -25.92 2.55 5.61
N THR A 281 -25.01 1.70 5.13
CA THR A 281 -24.32 0.70 5.95
C THR A 281 -22.82 0.77 5.68
N ILE A 282 -22.02 0.88 6.74
CA ILE A 282 -20.56 0.73 6.63
C ILE A 282 -20.25 -0.76 6.48
N ARG A 283 -19.67 -1.13 5.34
CA ARG A 283 -19.48 -2.54 4.94
C ARG A 283 -18.35 -3.24 5.68
N TYR A 284 -17.22 -2.52 5.89
CA TYR A 284 -16.04 -3.02 6.57
C TYR A 284 -15.63 -2.10 7.72
N PRO A 285 -14.94 -2.60 8.75
CA PRO A 285 -14.41 -1.76 9.81
C PRO A 285 -13.56 -0.62 9.24
N ASN A 286 -13.85 0.62 9.61
CA ASN A 286 -13.02 1.76 9.23
C ASN A 286 -11.81 1.83 10.16
N GLN A 287 -10.67 1.34 9.70
CA GLN A 287 -9.43 1.32 10.48
C GLN A 287 -8.34 2.27 9.93
N VAL A 288 -8.45 2.64 8.65
CA VAL A 288 -7.51 3.56 7.98
C VAL A 288 -8.27 4.59 7.13
N ASN A 289 -7.65 5.15 6.09
CA ASN A 289 -8.15 6.25 5.28
C ASN A 289 -9.27 5.91 4.28
N GLY A 290 -9.78 4.68 4.26
CA GLY A 290 -10.86 4.24 3.36
C GLY A 290 -12.16 3.94 4.08
N VAL A 291 -13.29 4.42 3.55
CA VAL A 291 -14.65 4.10 4.03
C VAL A 291 -15.41 3.40 2.92
N PHE A 292 -15.92 2.21 3.21
CA PHE A 292 -16.64 1.38 2.26
C PHE A 292 -18.12 1.35 2.66
N VAL A 293 -18.99 1.85 1.78
CA VAL A 293 -20.36 2.19 2.12
C VAL A 293 -21.34 1.56 1.15
N GLU A 294 -22.27 0.78 1.68
CA GLU A 294 -23.48 0.41 0.96
C GLU A 294 -24.48 1.57 1.07
N MET A 295 -24.91 2.11 -0.06
CA MET A 295 -25.90 3.18 -0.13
C MET A 295 -26.77 3.02 -1.39
N PRO A 296 -28.03 3.51 -1.39
CA PRO A 296 -28.91 3.40 -2.54
C PRO A 296 -28.28 3.99 -3.82
N GLU A 297 -28.45 3.31 -4.94
CA GLU A 297 -27.91 3.74 -6.24
C GLU A 297 -28.43 5.15 -6.63
N ALA A 298 -29.67 5.45 -6.32
CA ALA A 298 -30.23 6.79 -6.56
C ALA A 298 -29.49 7.88 -5.76
N LEU A 299 -29.07 7.60 -4.52
CA LEU A 299 -28.27 8.52 -3.72
C LEU A 299 -26.88 8.69 -4.31
N GLN A 300 -26.24 7.59 -4.74
CA GLN A 300 -24.92 7.65 -5.41
C GLN A 300 -24.99 8.50 -6.69
N ALA A 301 -26.02 8.31 -7.51
CA ALA A 301 -26.24 9.09 -8.73
C ALA A 301 -26.45 10.58 -8.43
N ALA A 302 -27.24 10.91 -7.41
CA ALA A 302 -27.51 12.28 -6.99
C ALA A 302 -26.24 12.97 -6.43
N LEU A 303 -25.42 12.27 -5.66
CA LEU A 303 -24.12 12.77 -5.19
C LEU A 303 -23.17 13.04 -6.36
N ARG A 304 -23.08 12.13 -7.33
CA ARG A 304 -22.27 12.35 -8.55
C ARG A 304 -22.79 13.53 -9.37
N ALA A 305 -24.11 13.73 -9.45
CA ALA A 305 -24.71 14.89 -10.13
C ALA A 305 -24.36 16.22 -9.43
N LYS A 306 -24.14 16.21 -8.10
CA LYS A 306 -23.61 17.36 -7.35
C LYS A 306 -22.12 17.62 -7.57
N GLY A 307 -21.40 16.71 -8.23
CA GLY A 307 -19.96 16.83 -8.51
C GLY A 307 -19.06 15.90 -7.70
N TRP A 308 -19.61 15.19 -6.73
CA TRP A 308 -18.83 14.23 -5.92
C TRP A 308 -18.28 13.08 -6.76
N ARG A 309 -17.02 12.73 -6.55
CA ARG A 309 -16.33 11.63 -7.23
C ARG A 309 -15.94 10.56 -6.24
N PHE A 310 -16.37 9.34 -6.53
CA PHE A 310 -16.01 8.12 -5.82
C PHE A 310 -16.28 6.91 -6.73
N TYR A 311 -15.59 5.80 -6.47
CA TYR A 311 -15.76 4.56 -7.21
C TYR A 311 -16.66 3.58 -6.48
N ASN A 312 -17.33 2.73 -7.24
CA ASN A 312 -17.87 1.50 -6.69
C ASN A 312 -16.74 0.47 -6.64
N PHE A 313 -16.68 -0.26 -5.54
CA PHE A 313 -15.66 -1.27 -5.28
C PHE A 313 -16.28 -2.67 -5.31
N ILE A 314 -15.46 -3.70 -5.03
CA ILE A 314 -15.86 -5.10 -4.97
C ILE A 314 -17.13 -5.24 -4.11
N GLY A 315 -18.11 -6.00 -4.63
CA GLY A 315 -19.41 -6.16 -3.97
C GLY A 315 -20.40 -5.00 -4.15
N GLY A 316 -20.06 -3.99 -5.00
CA GLY A 316 -20.96 -2.89 -5.35
C GLY A 316 -21.04 -1.74 -4.34
N CYS A 317 -20.28 -1.78 -3.25
CA CYS A 317 -20.24 -0.67 -2.28
C CYS A 317 -19.48 0.54 -2.83
N ALA A 318 -19.86 1.74 -2.44
CA ALA A 318 -19.10 2.94 -2.71
C ALA A 318 -17.81 2.94 -1.86
N ARG A 319 -16.66 3.15 -2.50
CA ARG A 319 -15.37 3.35 -1.83
C ARG A 319 -15.07 4.84 -1.75
N LEU A 320 -14.97 5.35 -0.53
CA LEU A 320 -14.64 6.75 -0.24
C LEU A 320 -13.25 6.79 0.38
N MET A 321 -12.27 7.37 -0.34
CA MET A 321 -10.87 7.42 0.08
C MET A 321 -10.49 8.85 0.49
N CYS A 322 -9.98 9.01 1.70
CA CYS A 322 -9.35 10.24 2.16
C CYS A 322 -7.84 10.20 1.89
N SER A 323 -7.25 11.35 1.62
CA SER A 323 -5.82 11.54 1.39
C SER A 323 -5.23 12.55 2.38
N TRP A 324 -3.94 12.73 2.33
CA TRP A 324 -3.24 13.79 3.09
C TRP A 324 -3.79 15.20 2.79
N ALA A 325 -4.40 15.42 1.62
CA ALA A 325 -4.95 16.71 1.21
C ALA A 325 -6.46 16.85 1.47
N THR A 326 -7.13 15.79 1.93
CA THR A 326 -8.57 15.85 2.28
C THR A 326 -8.76 16.76 3.48
N THR A 327 -9.69 17.72 3.40
CA THR A 327 -9.95 18.62 4.52
C THR A 327 -11.21 18.23 5.30
N PRO A 328 -11.27 18.46 6.63
CA PRO A 328 -12.50 18.25 7.40
C PRO A 328 -13.72 18.98 6.82
N ALA A 329 -13.53 20.17 6.24
CA ALA A 329 -14.60 20.93 5.61
C ALA A 329 -15.21 20.21 4.38
N VAL A 330 -14.39 19.54 3.58
CA VAL A 330 -14.86 18.72 2.45
C VAL A 330 -15.64 17.51 2.96
N VAL A 331 -15.22 16.89 4.05
CA VAL A 331 -15.98 15.81 4.70
C VAL A 331 -17.33 16.31 5.20
N ASP A 332 -17.37 17.45 5.89
CA ASP A 332 -18.61 18.06 6.39
C ASP A 332 -19.57 18.40 5.25
N GLN A 333 -19.06 18.95 4.15
CA GLN A 333 -19.86 19.26 2.97
C GLN A 333 -20.47 17.99 2.35
N PHE A 334 -19.71 16.92 2.21
CA PHE A 334 -20.21 15.64 1.71
C PHE A 334 -21.34 15.09 2.60
N LEU A 335 -21.13 15.09 3.90
CA LEU A 335 -22.13 14.64 4.88
C LEU A 335 -23.40 15.50 4.86
N ALA A 336 -23.27 16.82 4.68
CA ALA A 336 -24.41 17.72 4.51
C ALA A 336 -25.20 17.39 3.25
N ASP A 337 -24.51 17.17 2.12
CA ASP A 337 -25.14 16.79 0.85
C ASP A 337 -25.86 15.44 0.93
N VAL A 338 -25.26 14.45 1.58
CA VAL A 338 -25.91 13.14 1.84
C VAL A 338 -27.22 13.35 2.59
N ARG A 339 -27.20 14.09 3.72
CA ARG A 339 -28.37 14.35 4.53
C ARG A 339 -29.43 15.15 3.77
N GLN A 340 -29.05 16.10 2.91
CA GLN A 340 -29.95 16.89 2.08
C GLN A 340 -30.67 16.02 1.04
N LEU A 341 -29.95 15.09 0.40
CA LEU A 341 -30.49 14.23 -0.66
C LEU A 341 -31.36 13.07 -0.13
N GLN A 342 -31.34 12.81 1.17
CA GLN A 342 -32.19 11.83 1.84
C GLN A 342 -33.52 12.40 2.36
N ARG A 343 -33.70 13.72 2.30
CA ARG A 343 -34.96 14.42 2.65
C ARG A 343 -35.95 14.43 1.49
#